data_6ec521ec73e90cc702a9f8a8637e87ca
#
_entry.id   6ec521ec73e90cc702a9f8a8637e87ca
#
_cell.length_a   1.000
_cell.length_b   1.000
_cell.length_c   1.000
_cell.angle_alpha   90.00
_cell.angle_beta   90.00
_cell.angle_gamma   90.00
#
_symmetry.space_group_name_H-M   'P 1'
#
loop_
_entity.id
_entity.type
_entity.pdbx_description
1 polymer ?
#
loop_
_entity_poly.entity_id
_entity_poly.type
_entity_poly.pdbx_seq_one_letter_code
_entity_poly.pdbx_strand_id
1 'polypeptide(L)'
;MAVEERLRADAGPEFDPFEPAFLADPYPTFARFREHAPAFYAPALDYWVLSRYQDVRAALRDASTYSASNALSPIAPVCPRAMTALRDGGFRSIPTMTNADPPLHTRTRRIANLAFTPRRVAQMEGFVRGIVERFCDERLQAGRADIVRALTWEPPALVIFKILGVPDEDVPSVKEGSQNRLLFMFGRGDEAQQVEVARGMAEFWRYTEALVSSRQAQRRDDFTSDLVHTPDAEGKPLTDQEAATILFGLLLAGHETTTNILSHGFRRFLEQGSIWEELCGDAGLIPNAIEELLRYDSSVFMWRRKTKVPVRIQDVDVPADANLLLLIGAANRDPDVFADPDTLDIRRPNAREHLSFGAGNHLCLGAPLARLEARVVFEELTRRMPDLRLVPDQHLGFPPYIAFRGPRALAVEWE
;
A
#
# COMPACT_ATOMS: atom_id res chain seq x y z
N MET A 1 30.69 -22.41 3.47
CA MET A 1 30.93 -22.63 4.91
C MET A 1 30.94 -21.32 5.71
N ALA A 2 31.91 -20.41 5.56
CA ALA A 2 31.98 -19.21 6.40
C ALA A 2 30.76 -18.28 6.33
N VAL A 3 30.10 -18.15 5.17
CA VAL A 3 28.88 -17.33 4.99
C VAL A 3 27.66 -18.00 5.61
N GLU A 4 27.50 -19.30 5.42
CA GLU A 4 26.42 -20.08 6.02
C GLU A 4 26.52 -20.20 7.55
N GLU A 5 27.75 -20.33 8.09
CA GLU A 5 27.97 -20.31 9.54
C GLU A 5 27.65 -18.94 10.14
N ARG A 6 27.99 -17.84 9.44
CA ARG A 6 27.68 -16.47 9.87
C ARG A 6 26.18 -16.21 9.82
N LEU A 7 25.49 -16.61 8.76
CA LEU A 7 24.03 -16.48 8.64
C LEU A 7 23.29 -17.26 9.74
N ARG A 8 23.84 -18.39 10.22
CA ARG A 8 23.29 -19.13 11.35
C ARG A 8 23.54 -18.45 12.70
N ALA A 9 24.68 -17.77 12.84
CA ALA A 9 24.99 -17.01 14.06
C ALA A 9 24.10 -15.74 14.19
N ASP A 10 23.74 -15.13 13.06
CA ASP A 10 22.87 -13.97 12.98
C ASP A 10 21.37 -14.36 12.81
N ALA A 11 21.05 -15.66 12.84
CA ALA A 11 19.67 -16.14 12.79
C ALA A 11 18.90 -15.65 14.03
N GLY A 12 17.86 -14.89 13.76
CA GLY A 12 16.98 -14.33 14.78
C GLY A 12 15.88 -15.31 15.23
N PRO A 13 14.88 -14.80 15.92
CA PRO A 13 13.72 -15.58 16.32
C PRO A 13 13.03 -16.18 15.10
N GLU A 14 12.39 -17.35 15.28
CA GLU A 14 11.55 -17.93 14.24
C GLU A 14 10.46 -16.96 13.84
N PHE A 15 10.36 -16.70 12.54
CA PHE A 15 9.43 -15.72 12.00
C PHE A 15 8.81 -16.20 10.68
N ASP A 16 7.53 -16.50 10.70
CA ASP A 16 6.69 -16.68 9.51
C ASP A 16 5.61 -15.59 9.43
N PRO A 17 5.76 -14.59 8.54
CA PRO A 17 4.78 -13.50 8.42
C PRO A 17 3.47 -13.93 7.76
N PHE A 18 3.33 -15.19 7.35
CA PHE A 18 2.10 -15.74 6.77
C PHE A 18 1.23 -16.48 7.79
N GLU A 19 1.70 -16.62 9.03
CA GLU A 19 0.88 -17.22 10.08
C GLU A 19 -0.42 -16.44 10.30
N PRO A 20 -1.58 -17.11 10.37
CA PRO A 20 -2.87 -16.45 10.55
C PRO A 20 -2.93 -15.54 11.79
N ALA A 21 -2.32 -15.95 12.90
CA ALA A 21 -2.26 -15.18 14.13
C ALA A 21 -1.46 -13.88 13.95
N PHE A 22 -0.33 -13.94 13.24
CA PHE A 22 0.47 -12.76 12.90
C PHE A 22 -0.27 -11.82 11.95
N LEU A 23 -0.93 -12.35 10.91
CA LEU A 23 -1.72 -11.54 9.97
C LEU A 23 -2.91 -10.86 10.68
N ALA A 24 -3.51 -11.52 11.67
CA ALA A 24 -4.60 -10.95 12.47
C ALA A 24 -4.11 -9.80 13.37
N ASP A 25 -2.99 -9.99 14.09
CA ASP A 25 -2.37 -8.97 14.93
C ASP A 25 -0.84 -9.08 14.96
N PRO A 26 -0.12 -8.30 14.12
CA PRO A 26 1.34 -8.34 14.06
C PRO A 26 2.03 -7.58 15.20
N TYR A 27 1.33 -6.71 15.91
CA TYR A 27 1.93 -5.73 16.81
C TYR A 27 2.63 -6.31 18.05
N PRO A 28 2.13 -7.36 18.70
CA PRO A 28 2.87 -8.02 19.81
C PRO A 28 4.20 -8.61 19.32
N THR A 29 4.23 -9.21 18.13
CA THR A 29 5.46 -9.71 17.52
C THR A 29 6.41 -8.58 17.17
N PHE A 30 5.91 -7.47 16.63
CA PHE A 30 6.70 -6.29 16.32
C PHE A 30 7.35 -5.66 17.57
N ALA A 31 6.60 -5.57 18.68
CA ALA A 31 7.13 -5.07 19.95
C ALA A 31 8.30 -5.93 20.44
N ARG A 32 8.13 -7.26 20.43
CA ARG A 32 9.18 -8.21 20.81
C ARG A 32 10.43 -8.07 19.93
N PHE A 33 10.27 -7.88 18.61
CA PHE A 33 11.42 -7.70 17.71
C PHE A 33 12.15 -6.39 17.99
N ARG A 34 11.44 -5.28 18.15
CA ARG A 34 12.09 -3.99 18.50
C ARG A 34 12.92 -4.08 19.76
N GLU A 35 12.43 -4.79 20.75
CA GLU A 35 13.06 -4.89 22.08
C GLU A 35 14.26 -5.86 22.06
N HIS A 36 14.11 -7.06 21.49
CA HIS A 36 15.06 -8.15 21.68
C HIS A 36 15.87 -8.52 20.42
N ALA A 37 15.37 -8.23 19.23
CA ALA A 37 16.02 -8.56 17.97
C ALA A 37 15.69 -7.48 16.91
N PRO A 38 16.19 -6.25 17.06
CA PRO A 38 15.80 -5.13 16.19
C PRO A 38 16.27 -5.30 14.74
N ALA A 39 17.34 -6.06 14.52
CA ALA A 39 17.83 -6.49 13.21
C ALA A 39 18.24 -7.95 13.29
N PHE A 40 17.74 -8.81 12.38
CA PHE A 40 18.07 -10.24 12.36
C PHE A 40 17.85 -10.84 10.98
N TYR A 41 18.49 -11.99 10.71
CA TYR A 41 18.24 -12.79 9.52
C TYR A 41 17.11 -13.80 9.77
N ALA A 42 16.12 -13.83 8.84
CA ALA A 42 15.02 -14.79 8.83
C ALA A 42 15.25 -15.85 7.72
N PRO A 43 15.82 -17.03 8.04
CA PRO A 43 16.22 -18.02 7.03
C PRO A 43 15.08 -18.54 6.17
N ALA A 44 13.88 -18.68 6.76
CA ALA A 44 12.70 -19.16 6.05
C ALA A 44 12.23 -18.23 4.91
N LEU A 45 12.62 -16.96 4.95
CA LEU A 45 12.27 -15.94 3.97
C LEU A 45 13.46 -15.56 3.07
N ASP A 46 14.68 -15.82 3.49
CA ASP A 46 15.91 -15.25 2.93
C ASP A 46 15.92 -13.71 2.99
N TYR A 47 15.52 -13.16 4.14
CA TYR A 47 15.47 -11.71 4.39
C TYR A 47 16.10 -11.34 5.72
N TRP A 48 16.76 -10.18 5.74
CA TRP A 48 17.14 -9.48 6.96
C TRP A 48 15.96 -8.58 7.37
N VAL A 49 15.53 -8.71 8.61
CA VAL A 49 14.35 -8.02 9.15
C VAL A 49 14.79 -6.82 9.97
N LEU A 50 14.19 -5.66 9.73
CA LEU A 50 14.46 -4.42 10.47
C LEU A 50 13.18 -3.90 11.11
N SER A 51 13.22 -3.59 12.42
CA SER A 51 12.03 -3.22 13.19
C SER A 51 12.07 -1.83 13.84
N ARG A 52 13.27 -1.26 14.08
CA ARG A 52 13.39 0.08 14.69
C ARG A 52 13.19 1.20 13.67
N TYR A 53 12.62 2.28 14.12
CA TYR A 53 12.28 3.43 13.28
C TYR A 53 13.48 4.00 12.52
N GLN A 54 14.62 4.21 13.20
CA GLN A 54 15.78 4.83 12.56
C GLN A 54 16.37 3.95 11.47
N ASP A 55 16.43 2.63 11.68
CA ASP A 55 16.96 1.67 10.70
C ASP A 55 16.03 1.56 9.48
N VAL A 56 14.72 1.44 9.71
CA VAL A 56 13.70 1.41 8.65
C VAL A 56 13.72 2.73 7.85
N ARG A 57 13.78 3.87 8.54
CA ARG A 57 13.84 5.19 7.89
C ARG A 57 15.12 5.38 7.08
N ALA A 58 16.26 4.94 7.59
CA ALA A 58 17.54 4.98 6.86
C ALA A 58 17.45 4.13 5.58
N ALA A 59 16.97 2.89 5.67
CA ALA A 59 16.80 2.01 4.52
C ALA A 59 15.80 2.55 3.47
N LEU A 60 14.82 3.34 3.88
CA LEU A 60 13.89 4.00 2.95
C LEU A 60 14.48 5.24 2.27
N ARG A 61 15.41 5.97 2.93
CA ARG A 61 15.91 7.28 2.47
C ARG A 61 17.22 7.21 1.71
N ASP A 62 18.11 6.32 2.09
CA ASP A 62 19.45 6.24 1.51
C ASP A 62 19.48 5.32 0.28
N ALA A 63 19.16 5.88 -0.89
CA ALA A 63 19.22 5.17 -2.17
C ALA A 63 20.66 4.85 -2.64
N SER A 64 21.69 5.38 -2.01
CA SER A 64 23.08 5.02 -2.31
C SER A 64 23.46 3.67 -1.74
N THR A 65 22.96 3.35 -0.57
CA THR A 65 23.19 2.10 0.18
C THR A 65 22.12 1.04 -0.08
N TYR A 66 20.86 1.46 -0.22
CA TYR A 66 19.71 0.56 -0.32
C TYR A 66 18.96 0.75 -1.64
N SER A 67 18.81 -0.34 -2.38
CA SER A 67 18.09 -0.41 -3.65
C SER A 67 16.62 -0.76 -3.44
N ALA A 68 15.76 -0.24 -4.30
CA ALA A 68 14.35 -0.62 -4.40
C ALA A 68 14.11 -1.81 -5.35
N SER A 69 15.16 -2.39 -5.95
CA SER A 69 15.05 -3.36 -7.04
C SER A 69 14.20 -4.61 -6.71
N ASN A 70 14.14 -5.02 -5.45
CA ASN A 70 13.33 -6.14 -4.99
C ASN A 70 11.93 -5.76 -4.49
N ALA A 71 11.54 -4.47 -4.55
CA ALA A 71 10.28 -3.99 -3.95
C ALA A 71 9.03 -4.71 -4.50
N LEU A 72 9.04 -5.11 -5.76
CA LEU A 72 7.95 -5.81 -6.43
C LEU A 72 8.30 -7.26 -6.85
N SER A 73 9.41 -7.81 -6.38
CA SER A 73 9.74 -9.22 -6.63
C SER A 73 8.80 -10.14 -5.84
N PRO A 74 8.40 -11.30 -6.33
CA PRO A 74 7.68 -12.27 -5.51
C PRO A 74 8.44 -12.61 -4.22
N ILE A 75 7.73 -12.68 -3.09
CA ILE A 75 8.33 -13.02 -1.79
C ILE A 75 8.57 -14.53 -1.63
N ALA A 76 7.76 -15.32 -2.31
CA ALA A 76 7.89 -16.77 -2.35
C ALA A 76 8.35 -17.24 -3.73
N PRO A 77 8.97 -18.41 -3.86
CA PRO A 77 9.34 -18.99 -5.15
C PRO A 77 8.12 -19.11 -6.09
N VAL A 78 8.30 -18.71 -7.34
CA VAL A 78 7.27 -18.82 -8.37
C VAL A 78 7.47 -20.12 -9.15
N CYS A 79 6.43 -20.91 -9.31
CA CYS A 79 6.48 -22.16 -10.05
C CYS A 79 6.73 -21.92 -11.54
N PRO A 80 7.42 -22.85 -12.25
CA PRO A 80 7.73 -22.70 -13.68
C PRO A 80 6.49 -22.53 -14.56
N ARG A 81 5.36 -23.15 -14.21
CA ARG A 81 4.10 -23.03 -14.95
C ARG A 81 3.50 -21.63 -14.89
N ALA A 82 3.59 -20.95 -13.73
CA ALA A 82 3.15 -19.56 -13.59
C ALA A 82 4.05 -18.61 -14.38
N MET A 83 5.38 -18.81 -14.37
CA MET A 83 6.30 -18.05 -15.21
C MET A 83 6.03 -18.24 -16.72
N THR A 84 5.69 -19.46 -17.12
CA THR A 84 5.27 -19.76 -18.50
C THR A 84 3.97 -19.03 -18.85
N ALA A 85 2.97 -19.05 -17.96
CA ALA A 85 1.69 -18.36 -18.17
C ALA A 85 1.87 -16.82 -18.35
N LEU A 86 2.75 -16.19 -17.55
CA LEU A 86 3.09 -14.76 -17.71
C LEU A 86 3.72 -14.49 -19.08
N ARG A 87 4.75 -15.26 -19.43
CA ARG A 87 5.47 -15.09 -20.71
C ARG A 87 4.56 -15.29 -21.91
N ASP A 88 3.82 -16.40 -21.96
CA ASP A 88 2.95 -16.76 -23.08
C ASP A 88 1.75 -15.80 -23.17
N GLY A 89 1.30 -15.23 -22.04
CA GLY A 89 0.30 -14.16 -21.97
C GLY A 89 0.82 -12.77 -22.36
N GLY A 90 2.11 -12.62 -22.67
CA GLY A 90 2.73 -11.37 -23.13
C GLY A 90 3.09 -10.39 -22.02
N PHE A 91 3.13 -10.81 -20.76
CA PHE A 91 3.50 -9.94 -19.64
C PHE A 91 4.97 -9.50 -19.73
N ARG A 92 5.21 -8.18 -19.80
CA ARG A 92 6.54 -7.59 -20.09
C ARG A 92 6.86 -6.40 -19.19
N SER A 93 6.37 -6.39 -17.94
CA SER A 93 6.70 -5.33 -17.00
C SER A 93 8.20 -5.19 -16.78
N ILE A 94 8.67 -3.97 -16.69
CA ILE A 94 10.09 -3.61 -16.48
C ILE A 94 10.24 -2.75 -15.21
N PRO A 95 11.45 -2.59 -14.67
CA PRO A 95 11.67 -1.64 -13.57
C PRO A 95 11.31 -0.21 -13.96
N THR A 96 10.58 0.49 -13.07
CA THR A 96 10.22 1.90 -13.19
C THR A 96 10.26 2.59 -11.83
N MET A 97 9.55 3.69 -11.63
CA MET A 97 9.56 4.51 -10.41
C MET A 97 9.36 3.74 -9.08
N THR A 98 8.80 2.54 -9.08
CA THR A 98 8.52 1.79 -7.83
C THR A 98 9.70 0.90 -7.43
N ASN A 99 10.36 0.28 -8.40
CA ASN A 99 11.38 -0.74 -8.20
C ASN A 99 12.67 -0.50 -8.99
N ALA A 100 12.89 0.74 -9.44
CA ALA A 100 14.17 1.18 -10.01
C ALA A 100 14.90 2.11 -9.05
N ASP A 101 16.21 2.18 -9.21
CA ASP A 101 17.07 3.19 -8.58
C ASP A 101 17.34 4.37 -9.54
N PRO A 102 17.82 5.52 -9.06
CA PRO A 102 18.33 6.57 -9.92
C PRO A 102 19.44 6.05 -10.86
N PRO A 103 19.51 6.50 -12.15
CA PRO A 103 18.74 7.60 -12.73
C PRO A 103 17.36 7.21 -13.29
N LEU A 104 17.09 5.90 -13.54
CA LEU A 104 15.83 5.43 -14.14
C LEU A 104 14.61 5.80 -13.27
N HIS A 105 14.73 5.61 -11.94
CA HIS A 105 13.70 6.05 -11.00
C HIS A 105 13.37 7.53 -11.19
N THR A 106 14.40 8.41 -11.21
CA THR A 106 14.20 9.86 -11.29
C THR A 106 13.50 10.27 -12.58
N ARG A 107 13.88 9.65 -13.71
CA ARG A 107 13.26 9.88 -15.01
C ARG A 107 11.78 9.50 -15.02
N THR A 108 11.45 8.28 -14.64
CA THR A 108 10.08 7.77 -14.67
C THR A 108 9.19 8.43 -13.61
N ARG A 109 9.73 8.69 -12.42
CA ARG A 109 9.03 9.38 -11.33
C ARG A 109 8.63 10.81 -11.69
N ARG A 110 9.50 11.56 -12.40
CA ARG A 110 9.20 12.93 -12.82
C ARG A 110 7.93 12.99 -13.66
N ILE A 111 7.78 12.08 -14.61
CA ILE A 111 6.59 12.03 -15.48
C ILE A 111 5.37 11.57 -14.67
N ALA A 112 5.51 10.54 -13.84
CA ALA A 112 4.42 10.05 -13.01
C ALA A 112 3.88 11.09 -12.01
N ASN A 113 4.70 12.05 -11.56
CA ASN A 113 4.26 13.14 -10.69
C ASN A 113 3.15 14.01 -11.32
N LEU A 114 3.01 14.00 -12.64
CA LEU A 114 1.95 14.78 -13.34
C LEU A 114 0.54 14.29 -13.01
N ALA A 115 0.37 13.01 -12.61
CA ALA A 115 -0.93 12.48 -12.18
C ALA A 115 -1.42 13.11 -10.88
N PHE A 116 -0.51 13.47 -9.98
CA PHE A 116 -0.80 13.82 -8.59
C PHE A 116 -0.44 15.26 -8.26
N THR A 117 -0.60 16.16 -9.23
CA THR A 117 -0.44 17.59 -8.96
C THR A 117 -1.48 18.05 -7.94
N PRO A 118 -1.16 19.05 -7.08
CA PRO A 118 -2.13 19.60 -6.10
C PRO A 118 -3.47 19.99 -6.74
N ARG A 119 -3.45 20.52 -7.96
CA ARG A 119 -4.65 20.89 -8.71
C ARG A 119 -5.53 19.67 -9.04
N ARG A 120 -4.94 18.60 -9.58
CA ARG A 120 -5.69 17.36 -9.92
C ARG A 120 -6.23 16.68 -8.67
N VAL A 121 -5.44 16.61 -7.62
CA VAL A 121 -5.89 16.06 -6.35
C VAL A 121 -7.08 16.86 -5.82
N ALA A 122 -6.99 18.18 -5.76
CA ALA A 122 -8.08 19.03 -5.30
C ALA A 122 -9.38 18.87 -6.13
N GLN A 123 -9.27 18.66 -7.43
CA GLN A 123 -10.43 18.42 -8.32
C GLN A 123 -11.18 17.11 -7.98
N MET A 124 -10.55 16.16 -7.29
CA MET A 124 -11.20 14.90 -6.89
C MET A 124 -12.11 15.08 -5.67
N GLU A 125 -12.00 16.14 -4.90
CA GLU A 125 -12.78 16.33 -3.66
C GLU A 125 -14.28 16.23 -3.90
N GLY A 126 -14.81 16.98 -4.86
CA GLY A 126 -16.25 16.94 -5.18
C GLY A 126 -16.71 15.57 -5.70
N PHE A 127 -15.84 14.85 -6.42
CA PHE A 127 -16.14 13.51 -6.89
C PHE A 127 -16.21 12.50 -5.75
N VAL A 128 -15.22 12.51 -4.83
CA VAL A 128 -15.22 11.66 -3.64
C VAL A 128 -16.44 11.96 -2.77
N ARG A 129 -16.72 13.24 -2.51
CA ARG A 129 -17.87 13.67 -1.71
C ARG A 129 -19.18 13.17 -2.28
N GLY A 130 -19.39 13.31 -3.59
CA GLY A 130 -20.60 12.82 -4.25
C GLY A 130 -20.78 11.29 -4.19
N ILE A 131 -19.68 10.52 -4.13
CA ILE A 131 -19.76 9.06 -3.91
C ILE A 131 -20.25 8.77 -2.48
N VAL A 132 -19.66 9.42 -1.47
CA VAL A 132 -20.03 9.21 -0.06
C VAL A 132 -21.45 9.67 0.22
N GLU A 133 -21.87 10.80 -0.36
CA GLU A 133 -23.25 11.30 -0.26
C GLU A 133 -24.25 10.29 -0.80
N ARG A 134 -24.03 9.74 -2.00
CA ARG A 134 -24.88 8.68 -2.55
C ARG A 134 -24.93 7.45 -1.64
N PHE A 135 -23.79 7.01 -1.13
CA PHE A 135 -23.76 5.89 -0.17
C PHE A 135 -24.67 6.17 1.04
N CYS A 136 -24.55 7.35 1.64
CA CYS A 136 -25.38 7.72 2.77
C CYS A 136 -26.87 7.76 2.38
N ASP A 137 -27.22 8.41 1.26
CA ASP A 137 -28.61 8.54 0.82
C ASP A 137 -29.28 7.18 0.54
N GLU A 138 -28.53 6.24 -0.03
CA GLU A 138 -29.03 4.89 -0.36
C GLU A 138 -29.11 3.96 0.84
N ARG A 139 -28.26 4.17 1.87
CA ARG A 139 -28.07 3.21 2.96
C ARG A 139 -28.62 3.68 4.31
N LEU A 140 -28.92 4.96 4.50
CA LEU A 140 -29.39 5.49 5.79
C LEU A 140 -30.55 4.67 6.40
N GLN A 141 -31.45 4.13 5.59
CA GLN A 141 -32.60 3.37 6.07
C GLN A 141 -32.28 1.87 6.31
N ALA A 142 -31.10 1.39 5.94
CA ALA A 142 -30.76 -0.04 6.06
C ALA A 142 -30.39 -0.45 7.49
N GLY A 143 -29.96 0.50 8.34
CA GLY A 143 -29.59 0.28 9.74
C GLY A 143 -28.33 -0.57 9.95
N ARG A 144 -27.80 -1.23 8.91
CA ARG A 144 -26.61 -2.11 8.98
C ARG A 144 -25.96 -2.31 7.61
N ALA A 145 -24.63 -2.41 7.57
CA ALA A 145 -23.87 -2.77 6.37
C ALA A 145 -22.53 -3.42 6.70
N ASP A 146 -21.96 -4.13 5.73
CA ASP A 146 -20.51 -4.34 5.67
C ASP A 146 -19.89 -3.11 5.01
N ILE A 147 -19.24 -2.24 5.79
CA ILE A 147 -18.73 -0.96 5.31
C ILE A 147 -17.56 -1.13 4.36
N VAL A 148 -16.80 -2.24 4.44
CA VAL A 148 -15.74 -2.52 3.49
C VAL A 148 -16.34 -2.69 2.10
N ARG A 149 -17.30 -3.57 1.97
CA ARG A 149 -17.93 -3.86 0.69
C ARG A 149 -18.80 -2.71 0.18
N ALA A 150 -19.48 -2.01 1.07
CA ALA A 150 -20.46 -0.99 0.71
C ALA A 150 -19.83 0.39 0.41
N LEU A 151 -18.72 0.74 1.09
CA LEU A 151 -18.13 2.08 0.99
C LEU A 151 -16.63 2.10 0.75
N THR A 152 -15.81 1.31 1.48
CA THR A 152 -14.35 1.53 1.38
C THR A 152 -13.70 0.82 0.20
N TRP A 153 -14.35 -0.18 -0.38
CA TRP A 153 -13.84 -0.99 -1.48
C TRP A 153 -13.90 -0.30 -2.85
N GLU A 154 -15.02 0.28 -3.23
CA GLU A 154 -15.24 0.79 -4.58
C GLU A 154 -14.74 2.22 -4.80
N PRO A 155 -15.00 3.19 -3.91
CA PRO A 155 -14.65 4.59 -4.13
C PRO A 155 -13.19 4.85 -4.45
N PRO A 156 -12.19 4.27 -3.74
CA PRO A 156 -10.79 4.51 -4.08
C PRO A 156 -10.42 4.03 -5.51
N ALA A 157 -11.03 2.92 -5.97
CA ALA A 157 -10.83 2.46 -7.33
C ALA A 157 -11.42 3.45 -8.35
N LEU A 158 -12.65 3.93 -8.14
CA LEU A 158 -13.28 4.91 -9.00
C LEU A 158 -12.46 6.20 -9.10
N VAL A 159 -11.89 6.66 -7.97
CA VAL A 159 -11.08 7.89 -7.91
C VAL A 159 -9.80 7.74 -8.73
N ILE A 160 -9.01 6.70 -8.49
CA ILE A 160 -7.76 6.52 -9.23
C ILE A 160 -8.00 6.20 -10.70
N PHE A 161 -9.01 5.40 -11.03
CA PHE A 161 -9.34 5.06 -12.40
C PHE A 161 -9.79 6.28 -13.20
N LYS A 162 -10.55 7.19 -12.59
CA LYS A 162 -10.91 8.47 -13.19
C LYS A 162 -9.68 9.32 -13.52
N ILE A 163 -8.72 9.42 -12.59
CA ILE A 163 -7.45 10.14 -12.83
C ILE A 163 -6.66 9.50 -13.97
N LEU A 164 -6.61 8.16 -14.03
CA LEU A 164 -5.85 7.42 -15.01
C LEU A 164 -6.52 7.34 -16.38
N GLY A 165 -7.82 7.69 -16.47
CA GLY A 165 -8.59 7.70 -17.71
C GLY A 165 -9.12 6.33 -18.10
N VAL A 166 -9.40 5.44 -17.12
CA VAL A 166 -10.14 4.19 -17.36
C VAL A 166 -11.58 4.53 -17.75
N PRO A 167 -12.12 3.99 -18.84
CA PRO A 167 -13.53 4.14 -19.20
C PRO A 167 -14.45 3.58 -18.10
N ASP A 168 -15.61 4.21 -17.88
CA ASP A 168 -16.54 3.81 -16.81
C ASP A 168 -17.02 2.36 -16.98
N GLU A 169 -17.21 1.91 -18.22
CA GLU A 169 -17.59 0.56 -18.58
C GLU A 169 -16.54 -0.50 -18.19
N ASP A 170 -15.27 -0.12 -18.15
CA ASP A 170 -14.16 -1.03 -17.85
C ASP A 170 -13.87 -1.14 -16.33
N VAL A 171 -14.39 -0.22 -15.52
CA VAL A 171 -14.09 -0.12 -14.08
C VAL A 171 -14.28 -1.46 -13.34
N PRO A 172 -15.37 -2.22 -13.52
CA PRO A 172 -15.56 -3.49 -12.80
C PRO A 172 -14.47 -4.52 -13.14
N SER A 173 -14.14 -4.70 -14.43
CA SER A 173 -13.16 -5.69 -14.88
C SER A 173 -11.73 -5.29 -14.51
N VAL A 174 -11.39 -4.01 -14.58
CA VAL A 174 -10.08 -3.48 -14.18
C VAL A 174 -9.85 -3.66 -12.68
N LYS A 175 -10.88 -3.43 -11.88
CA LYS A 175 -10.83 -3.62 -10.43
C LYS A 175 -10.61 -5.08 -10.07
N GLU A 176 -11.36 -6.00 -10.66
CA GLU A 176 -11.21 -7.44 -10.44
C GLU A 176 -9.82 -7.93 -10.86
N GLY A 177 -9.36 -7.54 -12.05
CA GLY A 177 -8.06 -7.93 -12.60
C GLY A 177 -6.86 -7.45 -11.77
N SER A 178 -7.02 -6.36 -11.02
CA SER A 178 -5.92 -5.79 -10.24
C SER A 178 -5.56 -6.58 -8.97
N GLN A 179 -6.49 -7.34 -8.39
CA GLN A 179 -6.31 -8.02 -7.10
C GLN A 179 -5.28 -9.16 -7.14
N ASN A 180 -5.22 -9.87 -8.25
CA ASN A 180 -4.34 -11.02 -8.42
C ASN A 180 -2.86 -10.71 -8.19
N ARG A 181 -2.43 -9.48 -8.48
CA ARG A 181 -1.04 -9.06 -8.38
C ARG A 181 -0.51 -9.08 -6.93
N LEU A 182 -1.33 -8.72 -5.94
CA LEU A 182 -0.89 -8.67 -4.54
C LEU A 182 -0.55 -10.07 -4.03
N LEU A 183 -1.39 -11.07 -4.33
CA LEU A 183 -1.13 -12.45 -3.96
C LEU A 183 0.15 -12.97 -4.63
N PHE A 184 0.40 -12.61 -5.90
CA PHE A 184 1.60 -13.04 -6.62
C PHE A 184 2.90 -12.45 -6.04
N MET A 185 2.89 -11.17 -5.67
CA MET A 185 4.10 -10.47 -5.21
C MET A 185 4.35 -10.60 -3.71
N PHE A 186 3.30 -10.70 -2.92
CA PHE A 186 3.35 -10.58 -1.46
C PHE A 186 2.73 -11.77 -0.71
N GLY A 187 2.18 -12.74 -1.43
CA GLY A 187 1.55 -13.94 -0.89
C GLY A 187 2.41 -15.19 -1.06
N ARG A 188 1.87 -16.30 -0.53
CA ARG A 188 2.43 -17.65 -0.64
C ARG A 188 1.32 -18.57 -1.17
N GLY A 189 0.99 -18.41 -2.45
CA GLY A 189 0.00 -19.27 -3.13
C GLY A 189 0.57 -20.63 -3.50
N ASP A 190 -0.27 -21.65 -3.55
CA ASP A 190 0.08 -22.93 -4.16
C ASP A 190 0.26 -22.82 -5.69
N GLU A 191 0.73 -23.89 -6.34
CA GLU A 191 1.03 -23.87 -7.78
C GLU A 191 -0.21 -23.53 -8.62
N ALA A 192 -1.40 -24.02 -8.27
CA ALA A 192 -2.63 -23.75 -9.01
C ALA A 192 -3.03 -22.27 -8.91
N GLN A 193 -2.98 -21.72 -7.70
CA GLN A 193 -3.22 -20.31 -7.43
C GLN A 193 -2.21 -19.41 -8.16
N GLN A 194 -0.91 -19.77 -8.13
CA GLN A 194 0.11 -19.00 -8.84
C GLN A 194 -0.14 -18.95 -10.35
N VAL A 195 -0.56 -20.06 -10.97
CA VAL A 195 -0.86 -20.13 -12.41
C VAL A 195 -2.10 -19.31 -12.75
N GLU A 196 -3.16 -19.39 -11.95
CA GLU A 196 -4.38 -18.59 -12.12
C GLU A 196 -4.08 -17.09 -12.04
N VAL A 197 -3.38 -16.69 -10.99
CA VAL A 197 -2.97 -15.29 -10.77
C VAL A 197 -2.08 -14.78 -11.90
N ALA A 198 -1.13 -15.59 -12.37
CA ALA A 198 -0.26 -15.26 -13.49
C ALA A 198 -1.03 -14.98 -14.78
N ARG A 199 -2.06 -15.78 -15.07
CA ARG A 199 -2.96 -15.55 -16.22
C ARG A 199 -3.72 -14.23 -16.09
N GLY A 200 -4.33 -13.99 -14.93
CA GLY A 200 -5.03 -12.73 -14.66
C GLY A 200 -4.10 -11.50 -14.75
N MET A 201 -2.86 -11.62 -14.29
CA MET A 201 -1.86 -10.55 -14.46
C MET A 201 -1.52 -10.29 -15.92
N ALA A 202 -1.41 -11.33 -16.75
CA ALA A 202 -1.13 -11.17 -18.17
C ALA A 202 -2.33 -10.55 -18.93
N GLU A 203 -3.56 -10.89 -18.53
CA GLU A 203 -4.78 -10.24 -19.06
C GLU A 203 -4.86 -8.77 -18.69
N PHE A 204 -4.60 -8.46 -17.44
CA PHE A 204 -4.57 -7.09 -16.95
C PHE A 204 -3.44 -6.26 -17.59
N TRP A 205 -2.30 -6.88 -17.90
CA TRP A 205 -1.23 -6.25 -18.65
C TRP A 205 -1.66 -5.86 -20.07
N ARG A 206 -2.34 -6.78 -20.80
CA ARG A 206 -2.87 -6.49 -22.15
C ARG A 206 -3.87 -5.34 -22.15
N TYR A 207 -4.74 -5.27 -21.14
CA TYR A 207 -5.64 -4.13 -20.96
C TYR A 207 -4.84 -2.82 -20.82
N THR A 208 -3.79 -2.84 -20.04
CA THR A 208 -2.93 -1.67 -19.81
C THR A 208 -2.23 -1.22 -21.09
N GLU A 209 -1.70 -2.15 -21.88
CA GLU A 209 -1.11 -1.85 -23.21
C GLU A 209 -2.15 -1.26 -24.16
N ALA A 210 -3.37 -1.80 -24.18
CA ALA A 210 -4.46 -1.29 -25.01
C ALA A 210 -4.86 0.15 -24.61
N LEU A 211 -4.93 0.44 -23.33
CA LEU A 211 -5.24 1.79 -22.84
C LEU A 211 -4.15 2.78 -23.23
N VAL A 212 -2.87 2.44 -23.10
CA VAL A 212 -1.73 3.24 -23.54
C VAL A 212 -1.83 3.51 -25.06
N SER A 213 -2.02 2.48 -25.87
CA SER A 213 -2.15 2.60 -27.34
C SER A 213 -3.33 3.49 -27.74
N SER A 214 -4.45 3.38 -27.05
CA SER A 214 -5.63 4.22 -27.31
C SER A 214 -5.37 5.71 -27.07
N ARG A 215 -4.55 6.05 -26.07
CA ARG A 215 -4.20 7.44 -25.76
C ARG A 215 -3.09 8.01 -26.64
N GLN A 216 -2.22 7.15 -27.20
CA GLN A 216 -1.31 7.53 -28.27
C GLN A 216 -2.08 7.91 -29.54
N ALA A 217 -3.08 7.14 -29.90
CA ALA A 217 -3.91 7.39 -31.08
C ALA A 217 -4.83 8.62 -30.89
N GLN A 218 -5.36 8.82 -29.68
CA GLN A 218 -6.27 9.90 -29.35
C GLN A 218 -6.02 10.45 -27.95
N ARG A 219 -5.45 11.65 -27.87
CA ARG A 219 -5.25 12.35 -26.59
C ARG A 219 -6.58 12.70 -25.92
N ARG A 220 -6.65 12.47 -24.61
CA ARG A 220 -7.77 12.86 -23.73
C ARG A 220 -7.24 13.69 -22.54
N ASP A 221 -8.16 14.25 -21.75
CA ASP A 221 -7.78 14.93 -20.50
C ASP A 221 -7.69 13.93 -19.35
N ASP A 222 -6.68 13.08 -19.42
CA ASP A 222 -6.38 12.07 -18.42
C ASP A 222 -4.85 11.86 -18.27
N PHE A 223 -4.46 11.21 -17.17
CA PHE A 223 -3.06 10.96 -16.88
C PHE A 223 -2.39 10.04 -17.91
N THR A 224 -3.10 9.04 -18.44
CA THR A 224 -2.53 8.14 -19.46
C THR A 224 -2.12 8.91 -20.69
N SER A 225 -2.92 9.90 -21.10
CA SER A 225 -2.54 10.83 -22.18
C SER A 225 -1.30 11.65 -21.84
N ASP A 226 -1.21 12.18 -20.62
CA ASP A 226 0.00 12.90 -20.20
C ASP A 226 1.22 11.99 -20.15
N LEU A 227 1.04 10.75 -19.67
CA LEU A 227 2.12 9.76 -19.58
C LEU A 227 2.77 9.47 -20.94
N VAL A 228 1.96 9.33 -22.00
CA VAL A 228 2.45 8.98 -23.34
C VAL A 228 2.90 10.18 -24.18
N HIS A 229 2.45 11.40 -23.85
CA HIS A 229 2.75 12.59 -24.66
C HIS A 229 3.75 13.54 -23.99
N THR A 230 4.13 13.32 -22.71
CA THR A 230 5.08 14.21 -22.03
C THR A 230 6.50 13.65 -22.13
N PRO A 231 7.42 14.40 -22.74
CA PRO A 231 8.82 14.00 -22.79
C PRO A 231 9.49 14.14 -21.42
N ASP A 232 10.56 13.40 -21.22
CA ASP A 232 11.47 13.57 -20.10
C ASP A 232 12.31 14.87 -20.20
N ALA A 233 13.27 15.03 -19.29
CA ALA A 233 14.13 16.22 -19.27
C ALA A 233 15.01 16.37 -20.52
N GLU A 234 15.25 15.28 -21.24
CA GLU A 234 16.09 15.21 -22.44
C GLU A 234 15.27 15.27 -23.74
N GLY A 235 13.95 15.49 -23.61
CA GLY A 235 13.04 15.56 -24.75
C GLY A 235 12.60 14.19 -25.28
N LYS A 236 12.88 13.09 -24.57
CA LYS A 236 12.52 11.74 -24.98
C LYS A 236 11.20 11.32 -24.33
N PRO A 237 10.22 10.80 -25.09
CA PRO A 237 9.02 10.19 -24.52
C PRO A 237 9.36 8.91 -23.77
N LEU A 238 8.44 8.46 -22.91
CA LEU A 238 8.48 7.09 -22.41
C LEU A 238 8.24 6.10 -23.57
N THR A 239 8.87 4.95 -23.49
CA THR A 239 8.49 3.83 -24.35
C THR A 239 7.12 3.30 -23.96
N ASP A 240 6.43 2.62 -24.87
CA ASP A 240 5.11 2.01 -24.61
C ASP A 240 5.18 1.06 -23.41
N GLN A 241 6.27 0.32 -23.29
CA GLN A 241 6.51 -0.62 -22.21
C GLN A 241 6.71 0.09 -20.86
N GLU A 242 7.43 1.24 -20.82
CA GLU A 242 7.57 2.06 -19.61
C GLU A 242 6.22 2.65 -19.21
N ALA A 243 5.47 3.20 -20.17
CA ALA A 243 4.15 3.78 -19.93
C ALA A 243 3.17 2.71 -19.42
N ALA A 244 3.11 1.55 -20.07
CA ALA A 244 2.28 0.44 -19.64
C ALA A 244 2.67 -0.07 -18.23
N THR A 245 3.97 -0.15 -17.93
CA THR A 245 4.43 -0.57 -16.60
C THR A 245 4.03 0.42 -15.49
N ILE A 246 4.16 1.73 -15.75
CA ILE A 246 3.76 2.77 -14.80
C ILE A 246 2.25 2.70 -14.57
N LEU A 247 1.47 2.64 -15.65
CA LEU A 247 0.01 2.56 -15.58
C LEU A 247 -0.47 1.30 -14.86
N PHE A 248 0.09 0.13 -15.20
CA PHE A 248 -0.17 -1.15 -14.53
C PHE A 248 0.10 -1.07 -13.02
N GLY A 249 1.17 -0.36 -12.62
CA GLY A 249 1.49 -0.13 -11.22
C GLY A 249 0.48 0.75 -10.51
N LEU A 250 0.07 1.86 -11.13
CA LEU A 250 -0.84 2.85 -10.55
C LEU A 250 -2.28 2.34 -10.46
N LEU A 251 -2.75 1.58 -11.44
CA LEU A 251 -4.08 0.94 -11.42
C LEU A 251 -4.27 0.03 -10.21
N LEU A 252 -3.20 -0.56 -9.68
CA LEU A 252 -3.26 -1.36 -8.45
C LEU A 252 -3.02 -0.51 -7.20
N ALA A 253 -1.94 0.28 -7.20
CA ALA A 253 -1.45 0.94 -5.97
C ALA A 253 -2.45 1.96 -5.41
N GLY A 254 -3.30 2.52 -6.27
CA GLY A 254 -4.17 3.63 -5.92
C GLY A 254 -5.44 3.27 -5.17
N HIS A 255 -5.86 2.00 -5.15
CA HIS A 255 -7.13 1.67 -4.49
C HIS A 255 -7.01 0.77 -3.27
N GLU A 256 -6.27 -0.34 -3.32
CA GLU A 256 -6.20 -1.31 -2.22
C GLU A 256 -5.69 -0.68 -0.91
N THR A 257 -4.66 0.17 -1.02
CA THR A 257 -4.08 0.84 0.15
C THR A 257 -5.04 1.81 0.80
N THR A 258 -5.79 2.57 0.01
CA THR A 258 -6.79 3.53 0.52
C THR A 258 -8.00 2.80 1.10
N THR A 259 -8.46 1.71 0.46
CA THR A 259 -9.46 0.79 1.02
C THR A 259 -9.07 0.36 2.43
N ASN A 260 -7.83 -0.06 2.62
CA ASN A 260 -7.32 -0.52 3.92
C ASN A 260 -7.24 0.61 4.94
N ILE A 261 -6.78 1.82 4.55
CA ILE A 261 -6.76 3.01 5.43
C ILE A 261 -8.17 3.32 5.94
N LEU A 262 -9.15 3.39 5.04
CA LEU A 262 -10.53 3.68 5.39
C LEU A 262 -11.12 2.59 6.31
N SER A 263 -10.90 1.32 5.97
CA SER A 263 -11.41 0.19 6.74
C SER A 263 -10.80 0.12 8.14
N HIS A 264 -9.49 0.38 8.28
CA HIS A 264 -8.84 0.54 9.58
C HIS A 264 -9.36 1.74 10.34
N GLY A 265 -9.62 2.86 9.67
CA GLY A 265 -10.17 4.05 10.30
C GLY A 265 -11.54 3.79 10.93
N PHE A 266 -12.47 3.21 10.18
CA PHE A 266 -13.76 2.82 10.74
C PHE A 266 -13.59 1.83 11.88
N ARG A 267 -12.77 0.81 11.72
CA ARG A 267 -12.49 -0.13 12.79
C ARG A 267 -11.97 0.57 14.04
N ARG A 268 -10.89 1.33 13.96
CA ARG A 268 -10.17 1.88 15.12
C ARG A 268 -10.90 3.03 15.80
N PHE A 269 -11.55 3.89 15.02
CA PHE A 269 -12.32 5.01 15.59
C PHE A 269 -13.61 4.54 16.26
N LEU A 270 -14.23 3.48 15.73
CA LEU A 270 -15.44 2.91 16.31
C LEU A 270 -15.17 1.89 17.43
N GLU A 271 -14.02 1.18 17.43
CA GLU A 271 -13.57 0.36 18.58
C GLU A 271 -13.42 1.19 19.84
N GLN A 272 -13.06 2.46 19.71
CA GLN A 272 -12.98 3.45 20.76
C GLN A 272 -14.06 4.52 20.52
N GLY A 273 -15.30 4.23 20.89
CA GLY A 273 -16.47 5.06 20.57
C GLY A 273 -16.29 6.54 20.91
N SER A 274 -15.55 6.87 21.98
CA SER A 274 -15.23 8.26 22.35
C SER A 274 -14.45 9.00 21.24
N ILE A 275 -13.61 8.30 20.45
CA ILE A 275 -12.89 8.91 19.31
C ILE A 275 -13.89 9.28 18.22
N TRP A 276 -14.84 8.40 17.89
CA TRP A 276 -15.86 8.71 16.89
C TRP A 276 -16.72 9.90 17.30
N GLU A 277 -17.16 9.93 18.56
CA GLU A 277 -17.91 11.05 19.13
C GLU A 277 -17.13 12.38 19.06
N GLU A 278 -15.82 12.36 19.38
CA GLU A 278 -14.98 13.55 19.27
C GLU A 278 -14.85 14.04 17.83
N LEU A 279 -14.70 13.12 16.84
CA LEU A 279 -14.64 13.47 15.43
C LEU A 279 -15.99 13.99 14.91
N CYS A 280 -17.11 13.51 15.43
CA CYS A 280 -18.44 14.06 15.15
C CYS A 280 -18.60 15.47 15.72
N GLY A 281 -18.03 15.73 16.90
CA GLY A 281 -18.09 17.05 17.56
C GLY A 281 -17.13 18.09 16.99
N ASP A 282 -15.99 17.67 16.45
CA ASP A 282 -14.97 18.56 15.87
C ASP A 282 -14.28 17.95 14.66
N ALA A 283 -14.80 18.26 13.48
CA ALA A 283 -14.22 17.83 12.20
C ALA A 283 -12.78 18.35 11.98
N GLY A 284 -12.34 19.38 12.71
CA GLY A 284 -10.96 19.88 12.68
C GLY A 284 -9.93 18.87 13.16
N LEU A 285 -10.34 17.84 13.90
CA LEU A 285 -9.49 16.74 14.36
C LEU A 285 -9.22 15.70 13.27
N ILE A 286 -10.09 15.57 12.27
CA ILE A 286 -10.03 14.53 11.25
C ILE A 286 -8.67 14.46 10.54
N PRO A 287 -8.06 15.58 10.10
CA PRO A 287 -6.75 15.50 9.43
C PRO A 287 -5.66 14.86 10.28
N ASN A 288 -5.59 15.19 11.59
CA ASN A 288 -4.58 14.60 12.48
C ASN A 288 -4.94 13.16 12.87
N ALA A 289 -6.22 12.86 13.04
CA ALA A 289 -6.69 11.50 13.29
C ALA A 289 -6.31 10.53 12.16
N ILE A 290 -6.32 10.99 10.90
CA ILE A 290 -5.86 10.20 9.75
C ILE A 290 -4.35 9.95 9.81
N GLU A 291 -3.52 10.94 10.16
CA GLU A 291 -2.08 10.72 10.32
C GLU A 291 -1.79 9.73 11.47
N GLU A 292 -2.50 9.87 12.58
CA GLU A 292 -2.36 8.95 13.71
C GLU A 292 -2.86 7.54 13.37
N LEU A 293 -3.95 7.41 12.62
CA LEU A 293 -4.40 6.13 12.10
C LEU A 293 -3.34 5.47 11.22
N LEU A 294 -2.73 6.22 10.29
CA LEU A 294 -1.65 5.75 9.44
C LEU A 294 -0.44 5.29 10.25
N ARG A 295 -0.12 5.98 11.35
CA ARG A 295 0.90 5.55 12.29
C ARG A 295 0.50 4.26 13.01
N TYR A 296 -0.70 4.25 13.59
CA TYR A 296 -1.14 3.22 14.53
C TYR A 296 -1.48 1.89 13.84
N ASP A 297 -2.20 1.91 12.72
CA ASP A 297 -2.60 0.71 11.97
C ASP A 297 -2.40 0.90 10.47
N SER A 298 -1.15 0.81 10.06
CA SER A 298 -0.70 1.10 8.71
C SER A 298 -1.28 0.14 7.67
N SER A 299 -1.84 0.66 6.58
CA SER A 299 -2.23 -0.15 5.42
C SER A 299 -1.04 -0.88 4.81
N VAL A 300 0.11 -0.19 4.68
CA VAL A 300 1.38 -0.79 4.27
C VAL A 300 2.21 -1.00 5.52
N PHE A 301 2.21 -2.21 6.07
CA PHE A 301 2.84 -2.51 7.36
C PHE A 301 4.22 -3.17 7.25
N MET A 302 4.62 -3.66 6.06
CA MET A 302 5.95 -4.13 5.72
C MET A 302 6.32 -3.72 4.31
N TRP A 303 7.63 -3.46 4.06
CA TRP A 303 8.14 -3.14 2.73
C TRP A 303 9.53 -3.74 2.52
N ARG A 304 10.11 -3.61 1.33
CA ARG A 304 11.35 -4.28 0.96
C ARG A 304 12.39 -3.33 0.39
N ARG A 305 13.64 -3.65 0.66
CA ARG A 305 14.85 -3.07 0.06
C ARG A 305 15.90 -4.16 -0.16
N LYS A 306 16.95 -3.80 -0.88
CA LYS A 306 18.12 -4.63 -1.08
C LYS A 306 19.37 -3.81 -0.76
N THR A 307 20.37 -4.38 -0.07
CA THR A 307 21.65 -3.70 0.15
C THR A 307 22.45 -3.66 -1.14
N LYS A 308 23.10 -2.53 -1.43
CA LYS A 308 24.03 -2.38 -2.56
C LYS A 308 25.48 -2.63 -2.14
N VAL A 309 25.78 -2.42 -0.88
CA VAL A 309 27.08 -2.58 -0.25
C VAL A 309 26.91 -3.27 1.10
N PRO A 310 27.94 -3.89 1.68
CA PRO A 310 27.86 -4.39 3.05
C PRO A 310 27.57 -3.25 4.03
N VAL A 311 26.67 -3.49 4.97
CA VAL A 311 26.30 -2.50 5.99
C VAL A 311 26.22 -3.16 7.36
N ARG A 312 26.54 -2.38 8.41
CA ARG A 312 26.30 -2.77 9.78
C ARG A 312 25.03 -2.08 10.29
N ILE A 313 24.05 -2.86 10.71
CA ILE A 313 22.78 -2.38 11.25
C ILE A 313 22.65 -2.94 12.67
N GLN A 314 22.59 -2.04 13.66
CA GLN A 314 22.72 -2.44 15.06
C GLN A 314 24.01 -3.28 15.26
N ASP A 315 23.90 -4.48 15.80
CA ASP A 315 25.03 -5.38 16.03
C ASP A 315 25.20 -6.44 14.91
N VAL A 316 24.49 -6.30 13.79
CA VAL A 316 24.44 -7.30 12.72
C VAL A 316 25.14 -6.79 11.47
N ASP A 317 26.02 -7.60 10.89
CA ASP A 317 26.70 -7.33 9.62
C ASP A 317 25.88 -7.90 8.46
N VAL A 318 25.23 -7.04 7.71
CA VAL A 318 24.41 -7.38 6.54
C VAL A 318 25.28 -7.32 5.29
N PRO A 319 25.39 -8.39 4.50
CA PRO A 319 26.21 -8.39 3.28
C PRO A 319 25.63 -7.51 2.18
N ALA A 320 26.41 -7.25 1.15
CA ALA A 320 25.89 -6.69 -0.10
C ALA A 320 24.90 -7.67 -0.75
N ASP A 321 24.00 -7.14 -1.58
CA ASP A 321 22.96 -7.91 -2.27
C ASP A 321 21.95 -8.64 -1.36
N ALA A 322 21.92 -8.33 -0.07
CA ALA A 322 20.99 -8.91 0.88
C ALA A 322 19.58 -8.31 0.75
N ASN A 323 18.56 -9.15 0.84
CA ASN A 323 17.17 -8.71 0.91
C ASN A 323 16.83 -8.20 2.30
N LEU A 324 16.18 -7.02 2.38
CA LEU A 324 15.72 -6.42 3.62
C LEU A 324 14.18 -6.40 3.67
N LEU A 325 13.62 -6.83 4.79
CA LEU A 325 12.21 -6.68 5.13
C LEU A 325 12.08 -5.59 6.20
N LEU A 326 11.50 -4.48 5.82
CA LEU A 326 11.31 -3.30 6.65
C LEU A 326 9.94 -3.38 7.32
N LEU A 327 9.91 -3.55 8.64
CA LEU A 327 8.68 -3.62 9.42
C LEU A 327 8.16 -2.21 9.72
N ILE A 328 7.46 -1.61 8.75
CA ILE A 328 6.93 -0.23 8.86
C ILE A 328 5.97 -0.11 10.04
N GLY A 329 5.08 -1.10 10.25
CA GLY A 329 4.17 -1.11 11.38
C GLY A 329 4.88 -1.19 12.74
N ALA A 330 6.04 -1.85 12.79
CA ALA A 330 6.90 -1.85 13.98
C ALA A 330 7.55 -0.48 14.21
N ALA A 331 8.14 0.10 13.17
CA ALA A 331 8.78 1.41 13.21
C ALA A 331 7.81 2.53 13.63
N ASN A 332 6.57 2.47 13.14
CA ASN A 332 5.52 3.44 13.47
C ASN A 332 5.05 3.35 14.94
N ARG A 333 5.43 2.31 15.65
CA ARG A 333 5.16 2.12 17.09
C ARG A 333 6.46 2.02 17.90
N ASP A 334 7.53 2.67 17.43
CA ASP A 334 8.79 2.73 18.14
C ASP A 334 8.70 3.76 19.29
N PRO A 335 8.90 3.33 20.56
CA PRO A 335 8.82 4.22 21.73
C PRO A 335 9.92 5.28 21.74
N ASP A 336 11.05 5.07 21.04
CA ASP A 336 12.11 6.06 20.90
C ASP A 336 11.67 7.30 20.08
N VAL A 337 10.55 7.20 19.35
CA VAL A 337 10.02 8.27 18.47
C VAL A 337 8.62 8.68 18.92
N PHE A 338 7.76 7.73 19.27
CA PHE A 338 6.36 7.98 19.62
C PHE A 338 6.11 7.60 21.08
N ALA A 339 5.85 8.58 21.94
CA ALA A 339 5.46 8.33 23.32
C ALA A 339 4.16 7.52 23.35
N ASP A 340 4.06 6.54 24.26
CA ASP A 340 2.90 5.64 24.38
C ASP A 340 2.43 5.11 23.01
N PRO A 341 3.31 4.41 22.25
CA PRO A 341 3.11 4.14 20.82
C PRO A 341 1.92 3.22 20.55
N ASP A 342 1.48 2.45 21.53
CA ASP A 342 0.34 1.53 21.44
C ASP A 342 -1.00 2.18 21.82
N THR A 343 -1.00 3.49 22.09
CA THR A 343 -2.20 4.31 22.27
C THR A 343 -2.53 5.05 20.97
N LEU A 344 -3.79 4.95 20.52
CA LEU A 344 -4.32 5.74 19.42
C LEU A 344 -4.72 7.11 19.95
N ASP A 345 -3.89 8.11 19.72
CA ASP A 345 -4.11 9.49 20.15
C ASP A 345 -4.31 10.41 18.95
N ILE A 346 -5.57 10.75 18.65
CA ILE A 346 -5.93 11.61 17.51
C ILE A 346 -5.40 13.05 17.60
N ARG A 347 -4.79 13.42 18.73
CA ARG A 347 -4.15 14.72 18.96
C ARG A 347 -2.63 14.63 19.03
N ARG A 348 -2.05 13.45 18.76
CA ARG A 348 -0.60 13.23 18.80
C ARG A 348 0.15 14.27 17.95
N PRO A 349 1.08 15.04 18.53
CA PRO A 349 1.71 16.16 17.83
C PRO A 349 2.64 15.73 16.69
N ASN A 350 3.27 14.56 16.81
CA ASN A 350 4.20 14.01 15.80
C ASN A 350 3.61 12.83 15.00
N ALA A 351 2.28 12.72 14.90
CA ALA A 351 1.63 11.66 14.12
C ALA A 351 2.16 11.58 12.68
N ARG A 352 2.45 12.72 12.05
CA ARG A 352 2.97 12.83 10.67
C ARG A 352 4.39 12.29 10.45
N GLU A 353 5.11 11.94 11.51
CA GLU A 353 6.43 11.32 11.38
C GLU A 353 6.36 9.84 11.01
N HIS A 354 5.16 9.27 10.88
CA HIS A 354 4.97 7.88 10.47
C HIS A 354 5.62 7.57 9.10
N LEU A 355 6.01 6.31 8.91
CA LEU A 355 6.65 5.82 7.68
C LEU A 355 5.68 5.10 6.71
N SER A 356 4.37 5.18 6.91
CA SER A 356 3.35 4.44 6.15
C SER A 356 3.29 4.82 4.67
N PHE A 357 3.72 6.02 4.33
CA PHE A 357 3.92 6.45 2.93
C PHE A 357 5.36 6.28 2.43
N GLY A 358 6.21 5.59 3.18
CA GLY A 358 7.63 5.49 2.90
C GLY A 358 8.38 6.80 3.21
N ALA A 359 9.62 6.90 2.70
CA ALA A 359 10.47 8.08 2.83
C ALA A 359 11.46 8.18 1.67
N GLY A 360 12.10 9.36 1.51
CA GLY A 360 13.13 9.60 0.48
C GLY A 360 12.56 9.60 -0.94
N ASN A 361 13.34 9.12 -1.90
CA ASN A 361 13.01 9.15 -3.32
C ASN A 361 11.71 8.42 -3.67
N HIS A 362 11.39 7.36 -2.92
CA HIS A 362 10.21 6.53 -3.11
C HIS A 362 9.03 6.91 -2.18
N LEU A 363 9.03 8.14 -1.61
CA LEU A 363 7.86 8.63 -0.87
C LEU A 363 6.59 8.47 -1.73
N CYS A 364 5.50 7.97 -1.14
CA CYS A 364 4.29 7.64 -1.86
C CYS A 364 3.78 8.82 -2.72
N LEU A 365 3.60 8.54 -4.00
CA LEU A 365 3.10 9.52 -4.98
C LEU A 365 1.65 9.91 -4.71
N GLY A 366 0.83 8.92 -4.31
CA GLY A 366 -0.59 9.09 -4.02
C GLY A 366 -0.91 9.61 -2.62
N ALA A 367 0.09 9.90 -1.76
CA ALA A 367 -0.16 10.32 -0.38
C ALA A 367 -1.11 11.53 -0.23
N PRO A 368 -1.04 12.58 -1.08
CA PRO A 368 -2.01 13.67 -1.02
C PRO A 368 -3.44 13.24 -1.37
N LEU A 369 -3.60 12.33 -2.34
CA LEU A 369 -4.90 11.81 -2.76
C LEU A 369 -5.52 10.92 -1.67
N ALA A 370 -4.76 9.98 -1.12
CA ALA A 370 -5.23 9.11 -0.05
C ALA A 370 -5.68 9.90 1.20
N ARG A 371 -4.96 10.97 1.55
CA ARG A 371 -5.35 11.89 2.63
C ARG A 371 -6.64 12.63 2.33
N LEU A 372 -6.79 13.10 1.08
CA LEU A 372 -8.02 13.77 0.65
C LEU A 372 -9.21 12.81 0.71
N GLU A 373 -9.08 11.61 0.18
CA GLU A 373 -10.13 10.60 0.21
C GLU A 373 -10.54 10.26 1.63
N ALA A 374 -9.57 9.95 2.51
CA ALA A 374 -9.84 9.64 3.90
C ALA A 374 -10.52 10.82 4.63
N ARG A 375 -10.04 12.05 4.42
CA ARG A 375 -10.62 13.25 5.00
C ARG A 375 -12.08 13.41 4.59
N VAL A 376 -12.37 13.35 3.31
CA VAL A 376 -13.75 13.56 2.80
C VAL A 376 -14.69 12.46 3.30
N VAL A 377 -14.24 11.20 3.31
CA VAL A 377 -15.04 10.07 3.81
C VAL A 377 -15.39 10.28 5.29
N PHE A 378 -14.40 10.58 6.14
CA PHE A 378 -14.67 10.77 7.56
C PHE A 378 -15.45 12.05 7.85
N GLU A 379 -15.21 13.17 7.16
CA GLU A 379 -16.02 14.38 7.27
C GLU A 379 -17.51 14.12 7.00
N GLU A 380 -17.82 13.40 5.92
CA GLU A 380 -19.21 13.12 5.57
C GLU A 380 -19.87 12.10 6.51
N LEU A 381 -19.16 11.04 6.89
CA LEU A 381 -19.74 10.01 7.75
C LEU A 381 -19.94 10.51 9.19
N THR A 382 -18.99 11.25 9.77
CA THR A 382 -19.16 11.85 11.10
C THR A 382 -20.31 12.85 11.15
N ARG A 383 -20.56 13.57 10.04
CA ARG A 383 -21.66 14.52 9.92
C ARG A 383 -23.03 13.85 9.74
N ARG A 384 -23.09 12.75 8.94
CA ARG A 384 -24.35 12.16 8.50
C ARG A 384 -24.76 10.90 9.27
N MET A 385 -23.81 10.24 9.88
CA MET A 385 -23.99 8.97 10.59
C MET A 385 -23.28 9.01 11.96
N PRO A 386 -23.62 9.96 12.84
CA PRO A 386 -22.93 10.11 14.14
C PRO A 386 -23.13 8.88 15.04
N ASP A 387 -24.24 8.14 14.89
CA ASP A 387 -24.58 6.95 15.68
C ASP A 387 -23.95 5.65 15.11
N LEU A 388 -23.02 5.78 14.14
CA LEU A 388 -22.34 4.62 13.56
C LEU A 388 -21.56 3.86 14.63
N ARG A 389 -21.74 2.55 14.70
CA ARG A 389 -21.05 1.67 15.64
C ARG A 389 -20.69 0.33 15.01
N LEU A 390 -19.68 -0.34 15.57
CA LEU A 390 -19.34 -1.70 15.16
C LEU A 390 -20.39 -2.70 15.65
N VAL A 391 -20.70 -3.68 14.80
CA VAL A 391 -21.41 -4.86 15.26
C VAL A 391 -20.50 -5.66 16.18
N PRO A 392 -20.93 -6.01 17.41
CA PRO A 392 -20.11 -6.77 18.34
C PRO A 392 -19.71 -8.15 17.81
N ASP A 393 -18.66 -8.73 18.37
CA ASP A 393 -18.22 -10.13 18.21
C ASP A 393 -18.05 -10.58 16.75
N GLN A 394 -17.71 -9.67 15.84
CA GLN A 394 -17.46 -10.00 14.45
C GLN A 394 -16.06 -10.56 14.20
N HIS A 395 -15.96 -11.56 13.34
CA HIS A 395 -14.68 -12.09 12.91
C HIS A 395 -14.11 -11.30 11.73
N LEU A 396 -12.94 -10.70 11.94
CA LEU A 396 -12.23 -9.97 10.89
C LEU A 396 -11.27 -10.90 10.16
N GLY A 397 -11.52 -11.14 8.87
CA GLY A 397 -10.57 -11.82 8.00
C GLY A 397 -9.53 -10.84 7.46
N PHE A 398 -8.26 -11.28 7.38
CA PHE A 398 -7.19 -10.52 6.74
C PHE A 398 -6.67 -11.27 5.51
N PRO A 399 -6.21 -10.54 4.45
CA PRO A 399 -5.64 -11.18 3.28
C PRO A 399 -4.34 -11.96 3.60
N PRO A 400 -4.07 -13.08 2.90
CA PRO A 400 -2.90 -13.92 3.15
C PRO A 400 -1.64 -13.41 2.42
N TYR A 401 -1.33 -12.13 2.56
CA TYR A 401 -0.12 -11.52 2.01
C TYR A 401 0.46 -10.47 2.96
N ILE A 402 1.76 -10.24 2.86
CA ILE A 402 2.54 -9.54 3.90
C ILE A 402 2.68 -8.06 3.67
N ALA A 403 2.59 -7.41 2.67
CA ALA A 403 2.90 -5.97 2.56
C ALA A 403 1.74 -5.06 2.94
N PHE A 404 0.53 -5.54 2.67
CA PHE A 404 -0.70 -4.77 2.83
C PHE A 404 -1.61 -5.44 3.85
N ARG A 405 -2.25 -4.64 4.67
CA ARG A 405 -3.14 -5.13 5.73
C ARG A 405 -4.41 -4.30 5.77
N GLY A 406 -5.55 -4.97 5.86
CA GLY A 406 -6.87 -4.40 6.05
C GLY A 406 -7.90 -5.50 6.25
N PRO A 407 -8.99 -5.28 6.99
CA PRO A 407 -10.05 -6.27 7.16
C PRO A 407 -10.78 -6.49 5.83
N ARG A 408 -11.15 -7.74 5.54
CA ARG A 408 -11.93 -8.10 4.35
C ARG A 408 -13.40 -7.72 4.45
N ALA A 409 -13.90 -7.63 5.66
CA ALA A 409 -15.26 -7.24 5.99
C ALA A 409 -15.27 -6.53 7.34
N LEU A 410 -16.15 -5.57 7.51
CA LEU A 410 -16.37 -4.84 8.75
C LEU A 410 -17.85 -4.46 8.87
N ALA A 411 -18.57 -5.22 9.69
CA ALA A 411 -19.98 -4.97 9.91
C ALA A 411 -20.16 -3.76 10.83
N VAL A 412 -20.97 -2.80 10.40
CA VAL A 412 -21.39 -1.63 11.15
C VAL A 412 -22.90 -1.52 11.20
N GLU A 413 -23.41 -0.83 12.20
CA GLU A 413 -24.83 -0.55 12.37
C GLU A 413 -25.04 0.90 12.84
N TRP A 414 -26.24 1.43 12.61
CA TRP A 414 -26.68 2.79 12.99
C TRP A 414 -28.20 2.83 13.18
N GLU A 415 -28.72 3.92 13.77
CA GLU A 415 -30.16 4.18 14.00
C GLU A 415 -30.78 5.06 12.92
#